data_089921edb052e67f60574ab3d1d139cf
#
_entry.id   089921edb052e67f60574ab3d1d139cf
#
_cell.length_a   1.000
_cell.length_b   1.000
_cell.length_c   1.000
_cell.angle_alpha   90.00
_cell.angle_beta   90.00
_cell.angle_gamma   90.00
#
_symmetry.space_group_name_H-M   'P 1'
#
loop_
_entity.id
_entity.type
_entity.pdbx_description
1 polymer ?
#
loop_
_entity_poly.entity_id
_entity_poly.type
_entity_poly.pdbx_seq_one_letter_code
_entity_poly.pdbx_strand_id
1 'polypeptide(L)'
;LHAAAIAQPKKIVADKIIGVVGDRIILKSDIDNQIADAKRQEAELPPNPECFLIQQLIINKMMAIQAEKDSLPVSDEEVEAEVDNRIRYFIQQYGSREVIEQITGKTLYQFREEMREPIREGKLATAMRGKIIENVKITPTEVKAFFDRIPKDSLAFYETELEIGEIVVYPKAGREMEEYAQDDLKDFKRMVEAGEMRF
;
A
#
# COMPACT_ATOMS: atom_id res chain seq x y z
N LEU A 1 54.92 32.79 -33.37
CA LEU A 1 54.33 31.47 -33.23
C LEU A 1 53.62 31.44 -31.86
N HIS A 2 52.26 31.54 -31.86
CA HIS A 2 51.44 31.38 -30.64
C HIS A 2 51.04 29.90 -30.57
N ALA A 3 51.58 29.23 -29.54
CA ALA A 3 51.10 27.89 -29.19
C ALA A 3 49.76 28.01 -28.48
N ALA A 4 48.67 27.61 -29.18
CA ALA A 4 47.36 27.47 -28.53
C ALA A 4 47.46 26.30 -27.56
N ALA A 5 47.42 26.58 -26.27
CA ALA A 5 47.25 25.58 -25.23
C ALA A 5 45.86 24.97 -25.36
N ILE A 6 45.78 23.76 -25.87
CA ILE A 6 44.56 22.94 -25.87
C ILE A 6 44.28 22.59 -24.45
N ALA A 7 43.32 23.29 -23.82
CA ALA A 7 42.84 22.94 -22.50
C ALA A 7 42.24 21.51 -22.55
N GLN A 8 42.86 20.57 -21.86
CA GLN A 8 42.30 19.23 -21.73
C GLN A 8 40.93 19.32 -21.03
N PRO A 9 39.88 18.69 -21.54
CA PRO A 9 38.60 18.68 -20.90
C PRO A 9 38.73 18.10 -19.49
N LYS A 10 38.27 18.85 -18.51
CA LYS A 10 38.24 18.41 -17.13
C LYS A 10 37.47 17.09 -17.04
N LYS A 11 38.09 16.02 -16.54
CA LYS A 11 37.40 14.76 -16.31
C LYS A 11 36.23 15.01 -15.36
N ILE A 12 35.02 14.88 -15.87
CA ILE A 12 33.79 14.93 -15.08
C ILE A 12 33.52 13.50 -14.64
N VAL A 13 33.44 13.26 -13.33
CA VAL A 13 32.98 11.98 -12.80
C VAL A 13 31.48 11.93 -13.03
N ALA A 14 31.03 11.04 -13.90
CA ALA A 14 29.62 10.91 -14.25
C ALA A 14 28.78 10.42 -13.06
N ASP A 15 29.31 9.44 -12.30
CA ASP A 15 28.72 8.94 -11.05
C ASP A 15 29.76 8.20 -10.23
N LYS A 16 29.45 7.87 -8.98
CA LYS A 16 30.34 7.16 -8.05
C LYS A 16 29.69 5.91 -7.53
N ILE A 17 30.34 4.76 -7.71
CA ILE A 17 29.94 3.52 -7.05
C ILE A 17 30.31 3.62 -5.57
N ILE A 18 29.31 3.50 -4.69
CA ILE A 18 29.48 3.55 -3.23
C ILE A 18 29.30 2.19 -2.56
N GLY A 19 28.73 1.22 -3.28
CA GLY A 19 28.57 -0.14 -2.78
C GLY A 19 28.38 -1.14 -3.91
N VAL A 20 28.72 -2.40 -3.62
CA VAL A 20 28.48 -3.56 -4.50
C VAL A 20 27.87 -4.68 -3.65
N VAL A 21 26.78 -5.26 -4.12
CA VAL A 21 26.09 -6.36 -3.45
C VAL A 21 25.89 -7.48 -4.47
N GLY A 22 26.71 -8.52 -4.40
CA GLY A 22 26.78 -9.53 -5.45
C GLY A 22 27.25 -8.91 -6.77
N ASP A 23 26.43 -8.99 -7.80
CA ASP A 23 26.63 -8.39 -9.12
C ASP A 23 25.97 -7.01 -9.29
N ARG A 24 25.32 -6.50 -8.26
CA ARG A 24 24.52 -5.26 -8.27
C ARG A 24 25.29 -4.11 -7.63
N ILE A 25 25.31 -2.97 -8.31
CA ILE A 25 25.98 -1.76 -7.84
C ILE A 25 24.99 -0.82 -7.12
N ILE A 26 25.52 0.01 -6.23
CA ILE A 26 24.82 1.14 -5.61
C ILE A 26 25.58 2.40 -6.00
N LEU A 27 24.89 3.32 -6.65
CA LEU A 27 25.44 4.59 -7.10
C LEU A 27 25.19 5.70 -6.08
N LYS A 28 26.10 6.68 -6.06
CA LYS A 28 25.89 7.87 -5.22
C LYS A 28 24.65 8.64 -5.63
N SER A 29 24.40 8.76 -6.93
CA SER A 29 23.21 9.39 -7.47
C SER A 29 21.90 8.76 -6.97
N ASP A 30 21.86 7.45 -6.73
CA ASP A 30 20.66 6.76 -6.19
C ASP A 30 20.31 7.31 -4.80
N ILE A 31 21.34 7.55 -3.96
CA ILE A 31 21.17 8.10 -2.61
C ILE A 31 20.78 9.57 -2.68
N ASP A 32 21.53 10.35 -3.47
CA ASP A 32 21.32 11.81 -3.59
C ASP A 32 19.88 12.09 -4.11
N ASN A 33 19.41 11.32 -5.09
CA ASN A 33 18.05 11.43 -5.63
C ASN A 33 16.98 11.08 -4.58
N GLN A 34 17.16 9.99 -3.83
CA GLN A 34 16.21 9.61 -2.78
C GLN A 34 16.13 10.67 -1.68
N ILE A 35 17.25 11.26 -1.27
CA ILE A 35 17.29 12.35 -0.29
C ILE A 35 16.57 13.59 -0.86
N ALA A 36 16.83 13.93 -2.14
CA ALA A 36 16.18 15.05 -2.78
C ALA A 36 14.65 14.86 -2.90
N ASP A 37 14.22 13.64 -3.21
CA ASP A 37 12.80 13.29 -3.29
C ASP A 37 12.11 13.38 -1.93
N ALA A 38 12.72 12.83 -0.88
CA ALA A 38 12.21 12.91 0.47
C ALA A 38 12.06 14.37 0.95
N LYS A 39 13.06 15.22 0.65
CA LYS A 39 13.01 16.65 0.96
C LYS A 39 11.88 17.37 0.19
N ARG A 40 11.63 17.01 -1.07
CA ARG A 40 10.52 17.60 -1.85
C ARG A 40 9.16 17.19 -1.31
N GLN A 41 9.06 16.01 -0.72
CA GLN A 41 7.84 15.50 -0.10
C GLN A 41 7.68 15.92 1.36
N GLU A 42 8.57 16.78 1.87
CA GLU A 42 8.62 17.21 3.27
C GLU A 42 8.65 16.04 4.26
N ALA A 43 9.20 14.89 3.84
CA ALA A 43 9.32 13.72 4.70
C ALA A 43 10.43 13.91 5.73
N GLU A 44 10.17 13.47 6.96
CA GLU A 44 11.19 13.45 8.01
C GLU A 44 12.30 12.47 7.67
N LEU A 45 13.52 12.97 7.59
CA LEU A 45 14.72 12.16 7.34
C LEU A 45 15.40 11.84 8.68
N PRO A 46 15.93 10.60 8.82
CA PRO A 46 16.71 10.24 10.00
C PRO A 46 18.01 11.07 10.10
N PRO A 47 18.67 11.10 11.29
CA PRO A 47 19.84 11.93 11.53
C PRO A 47 21.01 11.76 10.55
N ASN A 48 21.17 10.58 9.96
CA ASN A 48 22.18 10.27 8.93
C ASN A 48 21.49 9.60 7.73
N PRO A 49 20.81 10.39 6.87
CA PRO A 49 19.97 9.82 5.81
C PRO A 49 20.79 9.03 4.77
N GLU A 50 22.01 9.45 4.45
CA GLU A 50 22.89 8.71 3.53
C GLU A 50 23.19 7.30 4.05
N CYS A 51 23.63 7.16 5.30
CA CYS A 51 23.95 5.88 5.90
C CYS A 51 22.72 4.97 5.99
N PHE A 52 21.59 5.54 6.39
CA PHE A 52 20.33 4.83 6.48
C PHE A 52 19.89 4.29 5.09
N LEU A 53 19.93 5.13 4.06
CA LEU A 53 19.56 4.73 2.69
C LEU A 53 20.51 3.69 2.10
N ILE A 54 21.81 3.81 2.35
CA ILE A 54 22.79 2.79 1.93
C ILE A 54 22.44 1.44 2.56
N GLN A 55 22.17 1.39 3.87
CA GLN A 55 21.75 0.16 4.55
C GLN A 55 20.47 -0.42 3.95
N GLN A 56 19.46 0.41 3.68
CA GLN A 56 18.21 -0.03 3.06
C GLN A 56 18.44 -0.60 1.66
N LEU A 57 19.24 0.06 0.84
CA LEU A 57 19.56 -0.43 -0.51
C LEU A 57 20.35 -1.75 -0.48
N ILE A 58 21.32 -1.88 0.44
CA ILE A 58 22.05 -3.15 0.62
C ILE A 58 21.06 -4.27 0.97
N ILE A 59 20.21 -4.06 1.98
CA ILE A 59 19.21 -5.06 2.39
C ILE A 59 18.28 -5.41 1.22
N ASN A 60 17.78 -4.43 0.49
CA ASN A 60 16.90 -4.66 -0.65
C ASN A 60 17.58 -5.48 -1.74
N LYS A 61 18.82 -5.16 -2.09
CA LYS A 61 19.58 -5.91 -3.09
C LYS A 61 19.89 -7.34 -2.62
N MET A 62 20.24 -7.53 -1.34
CA MET A 62 20.43 -8.86 -0.77
C MET A 62 19.15 -9.70 -0.83
N MET A 63 18.00 -9.10 -0.48
CA MET A 63 16.70 -9.76 -0.55
C MET A 63 16.35 -10.15 -1.99
N ALA A 64 16.58 -9.26 -2.95
CA ALA A 64 16.32 -9.55 -4.37
C ALA A 64 17.21 -10.70 -4.88
N ILE A 65 18.51 -10.69 -4.58
CA ILE A 65 19.44 -11.77 -4.95
C ILE A 65 19.02 -13.11 -4.31
N GLN A 66 18.58 -13.08 -3.05
CA GLN A 66 18.11 -14.30 -2.39
C GLN A 66 16.79 -14.80 -2.98
N ALA A 67 15.87 -13.88 -3.35
CA ALA A 67 14.64 -14.23 -4.03
C ALA A 67 14.89 -14.93 -5.36
N GLU A 68 15.87 -14.48 -6.15
CA GLU A 68 16.27 -15.13 -7.39
C GLU A 68 16.85 -16.53 -7.16
N LYS A 69 17.73 -16.67 -6.17
CA LYS A 69 18.29 -17.99 -5.77
C LYS A 69 17.20 -18.96 -5.33
N ASP A 70 16.21 -18.45 -4.63
CA ASP A 70 15.05 -19.23 -4.16
C ASP A 70 13.98 -19.41 -5.24
N SER A 71 14.21 -18.88 -6.45
CA SER A 71 13.28 -18.94 -7.59
C SER A 71 11.89 -18.41 -7.25
N LEU A 72 11.82 -17.34 -6.47
CA LEU A 72 10.53 -16.72 -6.14
C LEU A 72 9.91 -16.11 -7.41
N PRO A 73 8.61 -16.38 -7.68
CA PRO A 73 7.97 -15.91 -8.89
C PRO A 73 7.77 -14.40 -8.86
N VAL A 74 8.27 -13.73 -9.89
CA VAL A 74 7.91 -12.34 -10.26
C VAL A 74 7.73 -12.35 -11.75
N SER A 75 6.50 -12.19 -12.22
CA SER A 75 6.20 -12.25 -13.64
C SER A 75 6.54 -10.96 -14.37
N ASP A 76 6.81 -11.05 -15.67
CA ASP A 76 7.06 -9.87 -16.50
C ASP A 76 5.81 -8.98 -16.58
N GLU A 77 4.60 -9.58 -16.59
CA GLU A 77 3.33 -8.86 -16.59
C GLU A 77 3.17 -7.99 -15.34
N GLU A 78 3.57 -8.50 -14.18
CA GLU A 78 3.53 -7.73 -12.93
C GLU A 78 4.52 -6.57 -12.93
N VAL A 79 5.68 -6.75 -13.53
CA VAL A 79 6.69 -5.68 -13.68
C VAL A 79 6.16 -4.61 -14.63
N GLU A 80 5.63 -5.00 -15.80
CA GLU A 80 5.07 -4.07 -16.78
C GLU A 80 3.88 -3.28 -16.22
N ALA A 81 2.98 -3.94 -15.50
CA ALA A 81 1.86 -3.27 -14.85
C ALA A 81 2.32 -2.21 -13.85
N GLU A 82 3.40 -2.49 -13.09
CA GLU A 82 3.96 -1.54 -12.14
C GLU A 82 4.68 -0.37 -12.85
N VAL A 83 5.41 -0.65 -13.94
CA VAL A 83 6.00 0.37 -14.81
C VAL A 83 4.90 1.30 -15.34
N ASP A 84 3.80 0.75 -15.86
CA ASP A 84 2.67 1.53 -16.35
C ASP A 84 2.02 2.38 -15.25
N ASN A 85 1.86 1.84 -14.05
CA ASN A 85 1.34 2.57 -12.91
C ASN A 85 2.26 3.74 -12.55
N ARG A 86 3.56 3.51 -12.52
CA ARG A 86 4.56 4.53 -12.19
C ARG A 86 4.58 5.64 -13.23
N ILE A 87 4.51 5.30 -14.51
CA ILE A 87 4.43 6.29 -15.60
C ILE A 87 3.14 7.10 -15.51
N ARG A 88 1.98 6.46 -15.27
CA ARG A 88 0.72 7.18 -15.09
C ARG A 88 0.80 8.17 -13.92
N TYR A 89 1.38 7.73 -12.80
CA TYR A 89 1.60 8.59 -11.65
C TYR A 89 2.46 9.82 -12.01
N PHE A 90 3.58 9.63 -12.73
CA PHE A 90 4.43 10.74 -13.15
C PHE A 90 3.71 11.68 -14.12
N ILE A 91 2.96 11.14 -15.08
CA ILE A 91 2.16 11.97 -15.99
C ILE A 91 1.13 12.81 -15.20
N GLN A 92 0.47 12.22 -14.24
CA GLN A 92 -0.49 12.92 -13.38
C GLN A 92 0.18 14.01 -12.55
N GLN A 93 1.38 13.75 -12.05
CA GLN A 93 2.11 14.70 -11.19
C GLN A 93 2.76 15.83 -11.98
N TYR A 94 3.31 15.54 -13.14
CA TYR A 94 4.06 16.52 -13.95
C TYR A 94 3.25 17.09 -15.12
N GLY A 95 2.06 16.60 -15.36
CA GLY A 95 1.07 17.12 -16.30
C GLY A 95 1.10 16.48 -17.69
N SER A 96 2.27 16.15 -18.28
CA SER A 96 2.32 15.51 -19.59
C SER A 96 3.58 14.66 -19.80
N ARG A 97 3.54 13.85 -20.88
CA ARG A 97 4.69 13.03 -21.32
C ARG A 97 5.88 13.91 -21.73
N GLU A 98 5.61 14.99 -22.45
CA GLU A 98 6.61 15.93 -22.97
C GLU A 98 7.40 16.57 -21.83
N VAL A 99 6.73 16.90 -20.73
CA VAL A 99 7.38 17.45 -19.54
C VAL A 99 8.29 16.42 -18.88
N ILE A 100 7.87 15.15 -18.81
CA ILE A 100 8.71 14.07 -18.29
C ILE A 100 9.96 13.89 -19.16
N GLU A 101 9.82 13.89 -20.49
CA GLU A 101 10.93 13.78 -21.43
C GLU A 101 11.89 14.98 -21.33
N GLN A 102 11.37 16.19 -21.11
CA GLN A 102 12.20 17.38 -20.88
C GLN A 102 12.98 17.32 -19.56
N ILE A 103 12.33 16.88 -18.47
CA ILE A 103 12.96 16.78 -17.14
C ILE A 103 14.02 15.68 -17.12
N THR A 104 13.72 14.53 -17.72
CA THR A 104 14.62 13.36 -17.69
C THR A 104 15.69 13.40 -18.77
N GLY A 105 15.49 14.19 -19.83
CA GLY A 105 16.34 14.20 -21.02
C GLY A 105 16.27 12.91 -21.84
N LYS A 106 15.25 12.06 -21.61
CA LYS A 106 15.07 10.75 -22.22
C LYS A 106 13.69 10.63 -22.81
N THR A 107 13.54 9.83 -23.86
CA THR A 107 12.20 9.48 -24.36
C THR A 107 11.45 8.66 -23.31
N LEU A 108 10.13 8.72 -23.33
CA LEU A 108 9.31 7.92 -22.41
C LEU A 108 9.59 6.42 -22.54
N TYR A 109 9.95 5.95 -23.73
CA TYR A 109 10.35 4.56 -23.95
C TYR A 109 11.64 4.21 -23.19
N GLN A 110 12.68 5.04 -23.33
CA GLN A 110 13.95 4.84 -22.60
C GLN A 110 13.75 4.90 -21.07
N PHE A 111 12.95 5.86 -20.61
CA PHE A 111 12.62 5.99 -19.19
C PHE A 111 11.87 4.75 -18.68
N ARG A 112 10.96 4.20 -19.48
CA ARG A 112 10.24 2.97 -19.19
C ARG A 112 11.18 1.77 -19.06
N GLU A 113 12.09 1.59 -20.02
CA GLU A 113 13.08 0.49 -20.01
C GLU A 113 13.97 0.56 -18.75
N GLU A 114 14.43 1.75 -18.40
CA GLU A 114 15.27 1.94 -17.22
C GLU A 114 14.57 1.66 -15.90
N MET A 115 13.25 1.78 -15.83
CA MET A 115 12.48 1.48 -14.63
C MET A 115 12.22 -0.01 -14.41
N ARG A 116 12.33 -0.86 -15.45
CA ARG A 116 12.00 -2.29 -15.35
C ARG A 116 12.82 -3.01 -14.30
N GLU A 117 14.14 -2.88 -14.40
CA GLU A 117 15.04 -3.61 -13.51
C GLU A 117 14.91 -3.17 -12.03
N PRO A 118 14.92 -1.87 -11.68
CA PRO A 118 14.63 -1.43 -10.32
C PRO A 118 13.28 -1.90 -9.78
N ILE A 119 12.25 -1.91 -10.61
CA ILE A 119 10.91 -2.40 -10.22
C ILE A 119 10.94 -3.91 -9.98
N ARG A 120 11.59 -4.68 -10.85
CA ARG A 120 11.79 -6.13 -10.68
C ARG A 120 12.53 -6.43 -9.36
N GLU A 121 13.63 -5.74 -9.11
CA GLU A 121 14.37 -5.85 -7.85
C GLU A 121 13.49 -5.57 -6.62
N GLY A 122 12.70 -4.50 -6.67
CA GLY A 122 11.79 -4.14 -5.60
C GLY A 122 10.73 -5.21 -5.33
N LYS A 123 10.16 -5.80 -6.39
CA LYS A 123 9.19 -6.90 -6.29
C LYS A 123 9.83 -8.17 -5.72
N LEU A 124 11.01 -8.53 -6.18
CA LEU A 124 11.77 -9.67 -5.66
C LEU A 124 12.09 -9.50 -4.17
N ALA A 125 12.57 -8.32 -3.77
CA ALA A 125 12.83 -8.01 -2.37
C ALA A 125 11.55 -8.10 -1.52
N THR A 126 10.41 -7.66 -2.04
CA THR A 126 9.12 -7.75 -1.37
C THR A 126 8.65 -9.20 -1.24
N ALA A 127 8.77 -10.00 -2.30
CA ALA A 127 8.45 -11.42 -2.27
C ALA A 127 9.30 -12.17 -1.24
N MET A 128 10.61 -11.87 -1.16
CA MET A 128 11.49 -12.47 -0.17
C MET A 128 11.12 -12.08 1.27
N ARG A 129 10.77 -10.82 1.52
CA ARG A 129 10.24 -10.41 2.82
C ARG A 129 8.98 -11.17 3.19
N GLY A 130 8.04 -11.31 2.24
CA GLY A 130 6.82 -12.11 2.43
C GLY A 130 7.16 -13.53 2.86
N LYS A 131 8.08 -14.20 2.15
CA LYS A 131 8.53 -15.56 2.48
C LYS A 131 9.16 -15.68 3.87
N ILE A 132 9.95 -14.69 4.29
CA ILE A 132 10.59 -14.69 5.62
C ILE A 132 9.53 -14.62 6.72
N ILE A 133 8.50 -13.78 6.55
CA ILE A 133 7.48 -13.57 7.58
C ILE A 133 6.30 -14.55 7.51
N GLU A 134 6.18 -15.33 6.43
CA GLU A 134 5.06 -16.26 6.20
C GLU A 134 4.81 -17.21 7.38
N ASN A 135 5.89 -17.67 8.03
CA ASN A 135 5.84 -18.60 9.15
C ASN A 135 5.85 -17.92 10.53
N VAL A 136 5.86 -16.58 10.58
CA VAL A 136 5.80 -15.85 11.85
C VAL A 136 4.38 -15.87 12.38
N LYS A 137 4.17 -16.64 13.47
CA LYS A 137 2.88 -16.72 14.18
C LYS A 137 2.92 -15.79 15.38
N ILE A 138 1.94 -14.91 15.46
CA ILE A 138 1.78 -14.00 16.59
C ILE A 138 0.60 -14.49 17.43
N THR A 139 0.82 -14.61 18.73
CA THR A 139 -0.23 -15.01 19.69
C THR A 139 -0.99 -13.77 20.19
N PRO A 140 -2.28 -13.92 20.61
CA PRO A 140 -3.04 -12.83 21.24
C PRO A 140 -2.33 -12.21 22.45
N THR A 141 -1.59 -13.02 23.20
CA THR A 141 -0.81 -12.56 24.36
C THR A 141 0.34 -11.63 23.94
N GLU A 142 1.03 -11.95 22.86
CA GLU A 142 2.11 -11.09 22.32
C GLU A 142 1.55 -9.78 21.77
N VAL A 143 0.39 -9.83 21.07
CA VAL A 143 -0.32 -8.63 20.60
C VAL A 143 -0.67 -7.74 21.79
N LYS A 144 -1.27 -8.31 22.86
CA LYS A 144 -1.60 -7.56 24.05
C LYS A 144 -0.36 -6.96 24.73
N ALA A 145 0.71 -7.74 24.86
CA ALA A 145 1.95 -7.28 25.48
C ALA A 145 2.64 -6.17 24.65
N PHE A 146 2.50 -6.19 23.33
CA PHE A 146 2.95 -5.11 22.46
C PHE A 146 2.08 -3.85 22.65
N PHE A 147 0.77 -4.00 22.62
CA PHE A 147 -0.18 -2.90 22.81
C PHE A 147 0.00 -2.20 24.16
N ASP A 148 0.19 -2.97 25.23
CA ASP A 148 0.39 -2.44 26.59
C ASP A 148 1.70 -1.62 26.73
N ARG A 149 2.64 -1.76 25.78
CA ARG A 149 3.90 -0.98 25.71
C ARG A 149 3.79 0.33 24.96
N ILE A 150 2.72 0.50 24.16
CA ILE A 150 2.52 1.74 23.41
C ILE A 150 2.14 2.85 24.39
N PRO A 151 2.81 4.01 24.37
CA PRO A 151 2.43 5.15 25.19
C PRO A 151 0.97 5.53 24.91
N LYS A 152 0.20 5.78 25.97
CA LYS A 152 -1.24 6.06 25.85
C LYS A 152 -1.56 7.34 25.06
N ASP A 153 -0.65 8.29 25.05
CA ASP A 153 -0.73 9.53 24.30
C ASP A 153 -0.49 9.36 22.78
N SER A 154 0.11 8.22 22.39
CA SER A 154 0.33 7.85 20.99
C SER A 154 -0.82 7.02 20.40
N LEU A 155 -1.77 6.60 21.23
CA LEU A 155 -2.94 5.84 20.77
C LEU A 155 -4.02 6.78 20.25
N ALA A 156 -4.61 6.42 19.10
CA ALA A 156 -5.78 7.12 18.61
C ALA A 156 -6.94 6.97 19.62
N PHE A 157 -7.59 8.08 19.95
CA PHE A 157 -8.80 8.05 20.79
C PHE A 157 -9.98 7.61 19.92
N TYR A 158 -10.64 6.53 20.34
CA TYR A 158 -11.91 6.08 19.79
C TYR A 158 -12.98 6.28 20.86
N GLU A 159 -14.10 6.88 20.47
CA GLU A 159 -15.27 6.94 21.32
C GLU A 159 -15.81 5.53 21.57
N THR A 160 -16.49 5.36 22.71
CA THR A 160 -17.09 4.08 23.05
C THR A 160 -18.22 3.76 22.08
N GLU A 161 -18.08 2.68 21.33
CA GLU A 161 -19.14 2.12 20.50
C GLU A 161 -19.86 1.03 21.28
N LEU A 162 -21.19 1.07 21.23
CA LEU A 162 -22.06 0.05 21.82
C LEU A 162 -22.79 -0.67 20.70
N GLU A 163 -22.57 -1.98 20.60
CA GLU A 163 -23.39 -2.85 19.76
C GLU A 163 -24.60 -3.32 20.57
N ILE A 164 -25.81 -2.90 20.16
CA ILE A 164 -27.06 -3.28 20.82
C ILE A 164 -27.75 -4.32 19.95
N GLY A 165 -27.89 -5.54 20.47
CA GLY A 165 -28.69 -6.59 19.86
C GLY A 165 -30.07 -6.65 20.51
N GLU A 166 -31.13 -6.69 19.70
CA GLU A 166 -32.51 -6.91 20.17
C GLU A 166 -32.96 -8.31 19.75
N ILE A 167 -33.46 -9.08 20.69
CA ILE A 167 -34.13 -10.35 20.41
C ILE A 167 -35.64 -10.13 20.51
N VAL A 168 -36.29 -10.03 19.36
CA VAL A 168 -37.74 -9.86 19.32
C VAL A 168 -38.41 -11.23 19.22
N VAL A 169 -39.20 -11.58 20.21
CA VAL A 169 -40.02 -12.79 20.20
C VAL A 169 -41.48 -12.37 20.07
N TYR A 170 -42.06 -12.70 18.93
CA TYR A 170 -43.50 -12.53 18.70
C TYR A 170 -44.22 -13.74 19.35
N PRO A 171 -45.01 -13.56 20.40
CA PRO A 171 -45.80 -14.66 20.96
C PRO A 171 -46.84 -15.09 19.90
N LYS A 172 -46.91 -16.35 19.64
CA LYS A 172 -48.05 -16.89 18.82
C LYS A 172 -49.32 -16.73 19.64
N ALA A 173 -50.37 -16.23 18.98
CA ALA A 173 -51.67 -16.17 19.61
C ALA A 173 -52.07 -17.55 20.10
N GLY A 174 -52.51 -17.63 21.36
CA GLY A 174 -53.02 -18.88 21.89
C GLY A 174 -54.31 -19.27 21.20
N ARG A 175 -54.61 -20.55 21.17
CA ARG A 175 -55.83 -21.09 20.52
C ARG A 175 -57.12 -20.39 21.01
N GLU A 176 -57.20 -20.08 22.29
CA GLU A 176 -58.30 -19.34 22.87
C GLU A 176 -58.43 -17.92 22.32
N MET A 177 -57.32 -17.24 22.02
CA MET A 177 -57.31 -15.90 21.41
C MET A 177 -57.75 -15.94 19.96
N GLU A 178 -57.37 -16.99 19.21
CA GLU A 178 -57.81 -17.21 17.81
C GLU A 178 -59.32 -17.52 17.77
N GLU A 179 -59.84 -18.37 18.69
CA GLU A 179 -61.27 -18.68 18.83
C GLU A 179 -62.07 -17.45 19.18
N TYR A 180 -61.60 -16.63 20.13
CA TYR A 180 -62.24 -15.36 20.49
C TYR A 180 -62.33 -14.38 19.32
N ALA A 181 -61.22 -14.20 18.60
CA ALA A 181 -61.19 -13.31 17.43
C ALA A 181 -62.10 -13.82 16.31
N GLN A 182 -62.21 -15.14 16.13
CA GLN A 182 -63.16 -15.72 15.14
C GLN A 182 -64.60 -15.49 15.51
N ASP A 183 -64.95 -15.57 16.81
CA ASP A 183 -66.31 -15.35 17.28
C ASP A 183 -66.71 -13.88 17.17
N ASP A 184 -65.79 -12.95 17.54
CA ASP A 184 -65.98 -11.52 17.31
C ASP A 184 -66.23 -11.20 15.82
N LEU A 185 -65.47 -11.79 14.95
CA LEU A 185 -65.67 -11.60 13.51
C LEU A 185 -67.03 -12.15 13.00
N LYS A 186 -67.52 -13.27 13.53
CA LYS A 186 -68.84 -13.79 13.25
C LYS A 186 -69.96 -12.84 13.74
N ASP A 187 -69.78 -12.27 14.91
CA ASP A 187 -70.71 -11.31 15.46
C ASP A 187 -70.74 -10.02 14.65
N PHE A 188 -69.59 -9.47 14.24
CA PHE A 188 -69.53 -8.33 13.35
C PHE A 188 -70.20 -8.61 12.02
N LYS A 189 -69.98 -9.81 11.41
CA LYS A 189 -70.64 -10.20 10.18
C LYS A 189 -72.18 -10.21 10.36
N ARG A 190 -72.67 -10.77 11.45
CA ARG A 190 -74.12 -10.80 11.77
C ARG A 190 -74.68 -9.39 11.88
N MET A 191 -74.00 -8.46 12.58
CA MET A 191 -74.43 -7.07 12.75
C MET A 191 -74.46 -6.31 11.39
N VAL A 192 -73.50 -6.56 10.52
CA VAL A 192 -73.51 -5.98 9.18
C VAL A 192 -74.66 -6.54 8.32
N GLU A 193 -74.89 -7.86 8.36
CA GLU A 193 -75.97 -8.51 7.62
C GLU A 193 -77.35 -8.07 8.15
N ALA A 194 -77.47 -7.77 9.44
CA ALA A 194 -78.69 -7.21 10.04
C ALA A 194 -78.90 -5.71 9.76
N GLY A 195 -77.93 -5.02 9.15
CA GLY A 195 -77.93 -3.58 8.91
C GLY A 195 -77.68 -2.69 10.13
N GLU A 196 -77.29 -3.33 11.22
CA GLU A 196 -76.96 -2.64 12.49
C GLU A 196 -75.60 -1.93 12.47
N MET A 197 -74.76 -2.36 11.59
CA MET A 197 -73.40 -1.77 11.39
C MET A 197 -73.04 -1.72 9.88
N ARG A 198 -72.35 -0.68 9.45
CA ARG A 198 -71.80 -0.59 8.12
C ARG A 198 -70.35 -1.10 8.11
N PHE A 199 -70.02 -1.81 7.06
CA PHE A 199 -68.64 -2.23 6.81
C PHE A 199 -67.76 -1.03 6.46
#